data_b58b6207dcd078d55947397098f93d46
#
_entry.id   b58b6207dcd078d55947397098f93d46
#
_cell.length_a   1.000
_cell.length_b   1.000
_cell.length_c   1.000
_cell.angle_alpha   90.00
_cell.angle_beta   90.00
_cell.angle_gamma   90.00
#
_symmetry.space_group_name_H-M   'P 1'
#
loop_
_entity.id
_entity.type
_entity.pdbx_description
1 polymer ?
#
loop_
_entity_poly.entity_id
_entity_poly.type
_entity_poly.pdbx_seq_one_letter_code
_entity_poly.pdbx_strand_id
1 'polypeptide(L)'
;MANMLKAALLQTDWTGDKESMIVKHEEAARDAAAQGAQIICFQELFYGPYFCQVQDAEYYEYTEYIPDGPTTKRFQALAKELNMVMVLPMYEIEQPGVYYNTAAVIDADGTYLGKYRKQHIPQVKGFWEKFYFKPGNGGYPIFDTAVGKVGVYICTTVTSRRGGERSASTAPRSSSTRQRLTVA
;
A
#
# COMPACT_ATOMS: atom_id res chain seq x y z
N MET A 1 7.40 25.62 -15.92
CA MET A 1 7.31 24.24 -16.47
C MET A 1 6.60 23.39 -15.43
N ALA A 2 5.59 22.62 -15.80
CA ALA A 2 4.94 21.70 -14.87
C ALA A 2 5.95 20.62 -14.46
N ASN A 3 6.18 20.45 -13.16
CA ASN A 3 6.96 19.31 -12.65
C ASN A 3 6.19 18.03 -12.97
N MET A 4 6.68 17.25 -13.92
CA MET A 4 6.13 15.92 -14.20
C MET A 4 6.57 14.94 -13.11
N LEU A 5 5.61 14.31 -12.44
CA LEU A 5 5.86 13.19 -11.53
C LEU A 5 5.81 11.89 -12.33
N LYS A 6 6.87 11.08 -12.25
CA LYS A 6 6.87 9.73 -12.80
C LYS A 6 6.54 8.73 -11.68
N ALA A 7 5.42 8.05 -11.82
CA ALA A 7 4.96 7.02 -10.89
C ALA A 7 5.06 5.63 -11.53
N ALA A 8 5.40 4.63 -10.73
CA ALA A 8 5.36 3.22 -11.10
C ALA A 8 4.24 2.49 -10.36
N LEU A 9 3.53 1.63 -11.06
CA LEU A 9 2.59 0.66 -10.49
C LEU A 9 3.11 -0.72 -10.85
N LEU A 10 3.28 -1.56 -9.83
CA LEU A 10 3.76 -2.92 -10.02
C LEU A 10 2.62 -3.91 -9.81
N GLN A 11 2.45 -4.77 -10.80
CA GLN A 11 1.57 -5.94 -10.72
C GLN A 11 2.31 -7.14 -11.31
N THR A 12 2.36 -8.24 -10.58
CA THR A 12 3.09 -9.45 -10.97
C THR A 12 2.38 -10.70 -10.46
N ASP A 13 2.78 -11.85 -10.99
CA ASP A 13 2.33 -13.17 -10.57
C ASP A 13 3.03 -13.65 -9.29
N TRP A 14 2.38 -14.58 -8.60
CA TRP A 14 2.89 -15.27 -7.42
C TRP A 14 4.06 -16.19 -7.78
N THR A 15 5.13 -16.15 -6.99
CA THR A 15 6.38 -16.89 -7.22
C THR A 15 6.52 -18.18 -6.39
N GLY A 16 5.56 -18.45 -5.49
CA GLY A 16 5.52 -19.68 -4.71
C GLY A 16 5.86 -19.51 -3.22
N ASP A 17 6.59 -18.47 -2.83
CA ASP A 17 6.92 -18.16 -1.45
C ASP A 17 7.06 -16.65 -1.18
N LYS A 18 6.98 -16.27 0.10
CA LYS A 18 7.00 -14.86 0.53
C LYS A 18 8.31 -14.16 0.20
N GLU A 19 9.45 -14.82 0.42
CA GLU A 19 10.76 -14.21 0.22
C GLU A 19 11.04 -13.93 -1.26
N SER A 20 10.74 -14.88 -2.14
CA SER A 20 10.89 -14.68 -3.58
C SER A 20 10.00 -13.56 -4.13
N MET A 21 8.79 -13.39 -3.57
CA MET A 21 7.94 -12.24 -3.90
C MET A 21 8.56 -10.92 -3.43
N ILE A 22 9.11 -10.87 -2.23
CA ILE A 22 9.78 -9.68 -1.71
C ILE A 22 10.96 -9.30 -2.61
N VAL A 23 11.82 -10.26 -2.94
CA VAL A 23 12.98 -10.05 -3.84
C VAL A 23 12.52 -9.54 -5.21
N LYS A 24 11.51 -10.16 -5.80
CA LYS A 24 10.94 -9.73 -7.09
C LYS A 24 10.45 -8.28 -7.07
N HIS A 25 9.84 -7.86 -5.95
CA HIS A 25 9.37 -6.48 -5.79
C HIS A 25 10.51 -5.49 -5.57
N GLU A 26 11.59 -5.90 -4.89
CA GLU A 26 12.80 -5.08 -4.77
C GLU A 26 13.49 -4.85 -6.13
N GLU A 27 13.63 -5.90 -6.93
CA GLU A 27 14.20 -5.82 -8.27
C GLU A 27 13.37 -4.89 -9.15
N ALA A 28 12.05 -5.06 -9.16
CA ALA A 28 11.14 -4.18 -9.90
C ALA A 28 11.18 -2.72 -9.41
N ALA A 29 11.37 -2.49 -8.11
CA ALA A 29 11.54 -1.14 -7.57
C ALA A 29 12.86 -0.51 -8.06
N ARG A 30 13.96 -1.27 -8.12
CA ARG A 30 15.23 -0.80 -8.68
C ARG A 30 15.10 -0.47 -10.16
N ASP A 31 14.42 -1.31 -10.93
CA ASP A 31 14.16 -1.07 -12.35
C ASP A 31 13.30 0.19 -12.56
N ALA A 32 12.27 0.38 -11.74
CA ALA A 32 11.44 1.57 -11.78
C ALA A 32 12.24 2.85 -11.47
N ALA A 33 13.10 2.80 -10.43
CA ALA A 33 13.98 3.91 -10.07
C ALA A 33 14.98 4.23 -11.19
N ALA A 34 15.59 3.21 -11.82
CA ALA A 34 16.49 3.38 -12.97
C ALA A 34 15.79 4.03 -14.16
N GLN A 35 14.48 3.83 -14.31
CA GLN A 35 13.65 4.50 -15.30
C GLN A 35 13.19 5.91 -14.85
N GLY A 36 13.57 6.36 -13.65
CA GLY A 36 13.26 7.70 -13.12
C GLY A 36 11.91 7.80 -12.39
N ALA A 37 11.35 6.68 -11.93
CA ALA A 37 10.19 6.73 -11.05
C ALA A 37 10.56 7.38 -9.71
N GLN A 38 9.67 8.24 -9.20
CA GLN A 38 9.86 8.95 -7.93
C GLN A 38 8.95 8.38 -6.83
N ILE A 39 7.94 7.62 -7.23
CA ILE A 39 7.04 6.88 -6.35
C ILE A 39 6.67 5.56 -7.01
N ILE A 40 6.59 4.51 -6.19
CA ILE A 40 6.09 3.19 -6.60
C ILE A 40 4.99 2.72 -5.67
N CYS A 41 3.96 2.07 -6.22
CA CYS A 41 2.98 1.32 -5.48
C CYS A 41 2.97 -0.14 -5.92
N PHE A 42 2.98 -1.02 -4.93
CA PHE A 42 2.88 -2.46 -5.15
C PHE A 42 1.43 -2.92 -5.18
N GLN A 43 1.21 -4.13 -5.69
CA GLN A 43 -0.12 -4.74 -5.71
C GLN A 43 -0.65 -5.04 -4.30
N GLU A 44 -1.95 -5.19 -4.17
CA GLU A 44 -2.62 -5.57 -2.92
C GLU A 44 -2.05 -6.89 -2.38
N LEU A 45 -1.64 -6.93 -1.08
CA LEU A 45 -1.03 -8.10 -0.42
C LEU A 45 0.23 -8.62 -1.15
N PHE A 46 1.12 -7.73 -1.55
CA PHE A 46 2.16 -7.93 -2.56
C PHE A 46 3.12 -9.11 -2.31
N TYR A 47 3.36 -9.51 -1.07
CA TYR A 47 4.31 -10.59 -0.73
C TYR A 47 3.66 -11.97 -0.54
N GLY A 48 2.39 -12.11 -0.87
CA GLY A 48 1.65 -13.37 -0.80
C GLY A 48 0.80 -13.63 -2.04
N PRO A 49 0.19 -14.82 -2.13
CA PRO A 49 -0.87 -15.03 -3.09
C PRO A 49 -2.10 -14.19 -2.70
N TYR A 50 -3.03 -13.97 -3.63
CA TYR A 50 -4.34 -13.42 -3.24
C TYR A 50 -5.18 -14.53 -2.59
N PHE A 51 -4.94 -14.78 -1.30
CA PHE A 51 -5.51 -15.90 -0.53
C PHE A 51 -7.00 -15.72 -0.19
N CYS A 52 -7.58 -14.56 -0.39
CA CYS A 52 -8.99 -14.32 -0.07
C CYS A 52 -10.00 -15.07 -0.94
N GLN A 53 -9.53 -15.87 -1.90
CA GLN A 53 -10.37 -16.78 -2.68
C GLN A 53 -10.88 -17.97 -1.86
N VAL A 54 -10.21 -18.30 -0.76
CA VAL A 54 -10.54 -19.37 0.18
C VAL A 54 -10.62 -18.82 1.61
N GLN A 55 -11.09 -19.64 2.55
CA GLN A 55 -11.08 -19.31 3.99
C GLN A 55 -10.21 -20.35 4.69
N ASP A 56 -8.93 -20.02 4.85
CA ASP A 56 -7.95 -20.92 5.46
C ASP A 56 -7.07 -20.16 6.45
N ALA A 57 -6.94 -20.71 7.66
CA ALA A 57 -6.18 -20.10 8.73
C ALA A 57 -4.65 -20.14 8.50
N GLU A 58 -4.15 -20.98 7.58
CA GLU A 58 -2.72 -21.01 7.28
C GLU A 58 -2.19 -19.66 6.79
N TYR A 59 -3.02 -18.86 6.11
CA TYR A 59 -2.62 -17.53 5.60
C TYR A 59 -2.39 -16.48 6.69
N TYR A 60 -2.73 -16.74 7.95
CA TYR A 60 -2.35 -15.84 9.06
C TYR A 60 -0.82 -15.78 9.26
N GLU A 61 -0.06 -16.75 8.77
CA GLU A 61 1.41 -16.73 8.80
C GLU A 61 2.04 -15.60 7.96
N TYR A 62 1.28 -15.05 6.99
CA TYR A 62 1.72 -13.90 6.19
C TYR A 62 1.63 -12.57 6.93
N THR A 63 1.07 -12.54 8.14
CA THR A 63 0.87 -11.29 8.88
C THR A 63 2.17 -10.71 9.40
N GLU A 64 2.27 -9.38 9.40
CA GLU A 64 3.37 -8.64 10.03
C GLU A 64 2.86 -7.45 10.83
N TYR A 65 3.60 -7.08 11.88
CA TYR A 65 3.42 -5.80 12.56
C TYR A 65 3.88 -4.65 11.66
N ILE A 66 3.12 -3.57 11.58
CA ILE A 66 3.49 -2.38 10.83
C ILE A 66 3.57 -1.18 11.78
N PRO A 67 4.74 -0.51 11.88
CA PRO A 67 5.92 -0.57 10.99
C PRO A 67 7.02 -1.58 11.39
N ASP A 68 6.89 -2.28 12.49
CA ASP A 68 8.02 -2.98 13.14
C ASP A 68 8.40 -4.31 12.48
N GLY A 69 7.59 -4.81 11.57
CA GLY A 69 7.82 -6.05 10.84
C GLY A 69 9.03 -5.99 9.88
N PRO A 70 9.59 -7.15 9.55
CA PRO A 70 10.82 -7.24 8.74
C PRO A 70 10.64 -6.66 7.33
N THR A 71 9.48 -6.87 6.70
CA THR A 71 9.23 -6.36 5.35
C THR A 71 9.21 -4.83 5.33
N THR A 72 8.51 -4.19 6.28
CA THR A 72 8.49 -2.71 6.34
C THR A 72 9.91 -2.15 6.50
N LYS A 73 10.71 -2.73 7.41
CA LYS A 73 12.10 -2.29 7.65
C LYS A 73 12.99 -2.46 6.43
N ARG A 74 12.82 -3.57 5.71
CA ARG A 74 13.57 -3.85 4.48
C ARG A 74 13.27 -2.81 3.40
N PHE A 75 12.00 -2.48 3.21
CA PHE A 75 11.59 -1.46 2.23
C PHE A 75 11.86 -0.02 2.67
N GLN A 76 11.98 0.27 3.96
CA GLN A 76 12.51 1.56 4.44
C GLN A 76 13.96 1.76 3.98
N ALA A 77 14.79 0.73 4.10
CA ALA A 77 16.17 0.78 3.60
C ALA A 77 16.21 0.96 2.07
N LEU A 78 15.36 0.23 1.34
CA LEU A 78 15.28 0.32 -0.11
C LEU A 78 14.75 1.68 -0.59
N ALA A 79 13.72 2.24 0.06
CA ALA A 79 13.20 3.56 -0.26
C ALA A 79 14.28 4.65 -0.14
N LYS A 80 15.07 4.59 0.93
CA LYS A 80 16.22 5.47 1.15
C LYS A 80 17.31 5.27 0.10
N GLU A 81 17.65 4.02 -0.22
CA GLU A 81 18.65 3.68 -1.24
C GLU A 81 18.28 4.25 -2.61
N LEU A 82 17.01 4.10 -3.00
CA LEU A 82 16.51 4.49 -4.31
C LEU A 82 16.02 5.95 -4.36
N ASN A 83 15.98 6.65 -3.21
CA ASN A 83 15.39 7.99 -3.09
C ASN A 83 13.98 8.04 -3.70
N MET A 84 13.15 7.04 -3.36
CA MET A 84 11.83 6.82 -3.96
C MET A 84 10.76 6.54 -2.92
N VAL A 85 9.63 7.25 -3.01
CA VAL A 85 8.45 7.00 -2.16
C VAL A 85 7.86 5.63 -2.46
N MET A 86 7.50 4.87 -1.43
CA MET A 86 6.96 3.52 -1.58
C MET A 86 5.63 3.34 -0.86
N VAL A 87 4.67 2.71 -1.54
CA VAL A 87 3.39 2.30 -0.98
C VAL A 87 3.32 0.78 -0.98
N LEU A 88 3.23 0.20 0.22
CA LEU A 88 3.36 -1.24 0.48
C LEU A 88 2.04 -1.82 1.00
N PRO A 89 1.15 -2.38 0.15
CA PRO A 89 -0.04 -3.07 0.61
C PRO A 89 0.31 -4.44 1.21
N MET A 90 0.01 -4.63 2.51
CA MET A 90 0.47 -5.74 3.33
C MET A 90 -0.65 -6.32 4.19
N TYR A 91 -0.44 -7.52 4.73
CA TYR A 91 -1.31 -8.13 5.73
C TYR A 91 -0.82 -7.78 7.14
N GLU A 92 -1.53 -6.87 7.80
CA GLU A 92 -1.16 -6.38 9.12
C GLU A 92 -1.75 -7.22 10.24
N ILE A 93 -0.94 -7.55 11.24
CA ILE A 93 -1.40 -7.92 12.58
C ILE A 93 -1.25 -6.71 13.51
N GLU A 94 -2.35 -6.27 14.14
CA GLU A 94 -2.32 -5.27 15.22
C GLU A 94 -2.10 -5.93 16.58
N GLN A 95 -2.79 -7.04 16.80
CA GLN A 95 -2.65 -7.94 17.92
C GLN A 95 -3.25 -9.30 17.53
N PRO A 96 -2.97 -10.38 18.28
CA PRO A 96 -3.56 -11.69 17.99
C PRO A 96 -5.09 -11.61 17.88
N GLY A 97 -5.61 -12.08 16.74
CA GLY A 97 -7.04 -12.02 16.40
C GLY A 97 -7.53 -10.70 15.78
N VAL A 98 -6.65 -9.72 15.57
CA VAL A 98 -7.01 -8.43 14.94
C VAL A 98 -6.08 -8.13 13.78
N TYR A 99 -6.62 -8.25 12.56
CA TYR A 99 -5.87 -8.16 11.32
C TYR A 99 -6.50 -7.17 10.35
N TYR A 100 -5.66 -6.55 9.51
CA TYR A 100 -6.10 -5.57 8.52
C TYR A 100 -5.37 -5.77 7.18
N ASN A 101 -6.06 -5.43 6.11
CA ASN A 101 -5.45 -5.18 4.82
C ASN A 101 -4.97 -3.72 4.83
N THR A 102 -3.65 -3.52 4.78
CA THR A 102 -3.03 -2.24 5.15
C THR A 102 -1.96 -1.86 4.14
N ALA A 103 -1.94 -0.61 3.73
CA ALA A 103 -0.84 -0.04 2.96
C ALA A 103 0.03 0.84 3.86
N ALA A 104 1.30 0.46 4.03
CA ALA A 104 2.31 1.29 4.65
C ALA A 104 2.85 2.31 3.64
N VAL A 105 3.12 3.54 4.08
CA VAL A 105 3.70 4.60 3.25
C VAL A 105 5.06 4.98 3.80
N ILE A 106 6.07 4.89 2.95
CA ILE A 106 7.47 5.18 3.26
C ILE A 106 7.93 6.32 2.35
N ASP A 107 8.54 7.35 2.93
CA ASP A 107 9.09 8.45 2.15
C ASP A 107 10.42 8.10 1.48
N ALA A 108 10.86 8.94 0.58
CA ALA A 108 12.08 8.76 -0.21
C ALA A 108 13.37 8.70 0.64
N ASP A 109 13.35 9.23 1.85
CA ASP A 109 14.47 9.15 2.81
C ASP A 109 14.45 7.87 3.67
N GLY A 110 13.42 7.00 3.49
CA GLY A 110 13.19 5.79 4.28
C GLY A 110 12.33 6.01 5.51
N THR A 111 11.84 7.22 5.76
CA THR A 111 10.95 7.52 6.89
C THR A 111 9.59 6.86 6.70
N TYR A 112 9.13 6.10 7.70
CA TYR A 112 7.76 5.61 7.74
C TYR A 112 6.80 6.76 8.08
N LEU A 113 5.90 7.10 7.15
CA LEU A 113 4.97 8.21 7.29
C LEU A 113 3.64 7.81 7.95
N GLY A 114 3.33 6.52 7.95
CA GLY A 114 2.07 6.01 8.48
C GLY A 114 1.46 4.94 7.58
N LYS A 115 0.19 4.62 7.84
CA LYS A 115 -0.51 3.55 7.13
C LYS A 115 -1.97 3.88 6.87
N TYR A 116 -2.50 3.31 5.79
CA TYR A 116 -3.93 3.27 5.48
C TYR A 116 -4.44 1.84 5.67
N ARG A 117 -5.49 1.65 6.46
CA ARG A 117 -6.21 0.37 6.61
C ARG A 117 -7.46 0.38 5.74
N LYS A 118 -7.63 -0.62 4.89
CA LYS A 118 -8.77 -0.77 3.97
C LYS A 118 -10.09 -0.63 4.72
N GLN A 119 -10.90 0.35 4.33
CA GLN A 119 -12.15 0.68 5.04
C GLN A 119 -13.31 -0.23 4.63
N HIS A 120 -13.41 -0.58 3.36
CA HIS A 120 -14.52 -1.37 2.81
C HIS A 120 -14.01 -2.78 2.47
N ILE A 121 -14.45 -3.75 3.27
CA ILE A 121 -14.02 -5.14 3.14
C ILE A 121 -15.12 -5.92 2.41
N PRO A 122 -14.86 -6.43 1.19
CA PRO A 122 -15.83 -7.24 0.46
C PRO A 122 -16.04 -8.61 1.12
N GLN A 123 -17.22 -9.18 0.88
CA GLN A 123 -17.57 -10.53 1.32
C GLN A 123 -18.53 -11.14 0.30
N VAL A 124 -17.97 -11.65 -0.78
CA VAL A 124 -18.67 -12.36 -1.85
C VAL A 124 -17.85 -13.57 -2.29
N LYS A 125 -18.44 -14.46 -3.06
CA LYS A 125 -17.74 -15.65 -3.57
C LYS A 125 -16.44 -15.26 -4.27
N GLY A 126 -15.31 -15.84 -3.86
CA GLY A 126 -13.97 -15.52 -4.35
C GLY A 126 -13.31 -14.31 -3.74
N PHE A 127 -14.00 -13.59 -2.81
CA PHE A 127 -13.50 -12.43 -2.08
C PHE A 127 -13.93 -12.52 -0.62
N TRP A 128 -13.43 -13.56 0.09
CA TRP A 128 -13.76 -13.84 1.49
C TRP A 128 -12.93 -12.98 2.46
N GLU A 129 -12.79 -11.69 2.15
CA GLU A 129 -11.89 -10.81 2.88
C GLU A 129 -12.28 -10.60 4.35
N LYS A 130 -13.58 -10.67 4.70
CA LYS A 130 -14.01 -10.53 6.10
C LYS A 130 -13.59 -11.71 7.00
N PHE A 131 -13.16 -12.83 6.42
CA PHE A 131 -12.53 -13.91 7.18
C PHE A 131 -11.17 -13.48 7.73
N TYR A 132 -10.45 -12.66 6.97
CA TYR A 132 -9.08 -12.27 7.30
C TYR A 132 -8.97 -10.87 7.91
N PHE A 133 -9.80 -9.91 7.49
CA PHE A 133 -9.60 -8.50 7.78
C PHE A 133 -10.79 -7.86 8.48
N LYS A 134 -10.49 -7.02 9.46
CA LYS A 134 -11.43 -6.03 9.99
C LYS A 134 -11.48 -4.80 9.09
N PRO A 135 -12.61 -4.07 9.06
CA PRO A 135 -12.66 -2.73 8.47
C PRO A 135 -11.65 -1.79 9.15
N GLY A 136 -10.97 -1.00 8.36
CA GLY A 136 -9.99 -0.03 8.85
C GLY A 136 -10.60 0.98 9.82
N ASN A 137 -9.80 1.42 10.78
CA ASN A 137 -10.17 2.35 11.86
C ASN A 137 -9.41 3.69 11.81
N GLY A 138 -8.49 3.86 10.85
CA GLY A 138 -7.63 5.05 10.70
C GLY A 138 -8.18 6.15 9.79
N GLY A 139 -9.38 6.00 9.24
CA GLY A 139 -9.94 6.97 8.30
C GLY A 139 -9.21 6.98 6.94
N TYR A 140 -9.09 8.16 6.34
CA TYR A 140 -8.49 8.39 5.02
C TYR A 140 -7.31 9.36 5.12
N PRO A 141 -6.17 8.91 5.61
CA PRO A 141 -5.00 9.78 5.78
C PRO A 141 -4.47 10.27 4.43
N ILE A 142 -3.90 11.46 4.45
CA ILE A 142 -3.11 12.01 3.35
C ILE A 142 -1.69 12.19 3.88
N PHE A 143 -0.73 11.64 3.16
CA PHE A 143 0.68 11.65 3.54
C PHE A 143 1.40 12.77 2.79
N ASP A 144 2.14 13.61 3.54
CA ASP A 144 3.07 14.57 2.96
C ASP A 144 4.38 13.84 2.65
N THR A 145 4.69 13.70 1.36
CA THR A 145 5.84 12.95 0.87
C THR A 145 6.78 13.85 0.07
N ALA A 146 7.99 13.37 -0.21
CA ALA A 146 8.95 14.07 -1.07
C ALA A 146 8.39 14.44 -2.47
N VAL A 147 7.41 13.69 -2.96
CA VAL A 147 6.77 13.93 -4.27
C VAL A 147 5.47 14.74 -4.18
N GLY A 148 5.06 15.13 -2.97
CA GLY A 148 3.83 15.86 -2.72
C GLY A 148 2.84 15.08 -1.85
N LYS A 149 1.56 15.48 -1.86
CA LYS A 149 0.52 14.85 -1.06
C LYS A 149 0.01 13.57 -1.71
N VAL A 150 0.12 12.44 -1.00
CA VAL A 150 -0.29 11.12 -1.45
C VAL A 150 -1.46 10.62 -0.63
N GLY A 151 -2.57 10.28 -1.29
CA GLY A 151 -3.71 9.56 -0.70
C GLY A 151 -3.67 8.10 -1.15
N VAL A 152 -3.91 7.18 -0.23
CA VAL A 152 -3.88 5.73 -0.50
C VAL A 152 -5.27 5.13 -0.27
N TYR A 153 -5.72 4.33 -1.23
CA TYR A 153 -6.95 3.56 -1.16
C TYR A 153 -6.70 2.15 -1.69
N ILE A 154 -7.42 1.17 -1.19
CA ILE A 154 -7.28 -0.22 -1.60
C ILE A 154 -8.62 -0.72 -2.15
N CYS A 155 -8.61 -1.21 -3.41
CA CYS A 155 -9.65 -2.00 -4.06
C CYS A 155 -11.07 -1.40 -3.88
N THR A 156 -12.01 -2.13 -3.28
CA THR A 156 -13.44 -1.75 -3.10
C THR A 156 -13.63 -0.36 -2.47
N THR A 157 -12.68 0.15 -1.71
CA THR A 157 -12.77 1.50 -1.14
C THR A 157 -12.77 2.57 -2.23
N VAL A 158 -12.04 2.36 -3.32
CA VAL A 158 -11.96 3.31 -4.45
C VAL A 158 -13.32 3.44 -5.15
N THR A 159 -14.06 2.34 -5.28
CA THR A 159 -15.33 2.29 -6.00
C THR A 159 -16.54 2.66 -5.12
N SER A 160 -16.37 2.79 -3.81
CA SER A 160 -17.46 3.18 -2.93
C SER A 160 -17.75 4.69 -3.05
N ARG A 161 -19.04 5.08 -3.09
CA ARG A 161 -19.44 6.49 -3.11
C ARG A 161 -18.80 7.30 -1.97
N ARG A 162 -18.67 6.72 -0.78
CA ARG A 162 -18.08 7.37 0.39
C ARG A 162 -16.56 7.54 0.27
N GLY A 163 -15.86 6.62 -0.39
CA GLY A 163 -14.42 6.72 -0.67
C GLY A 163 -14.13 7.83 -1.67
N GLY A 164 -14.87 7.89 -2.78
CA GLY A 164 -14.72 8.92 -3.81
C GLY A 164 -15.00 10.33 -3.33
N GLU A 165 -16.10 10.53 -2.57
CA GLU A 165 -16.50 11.83 -2.03
C GLU A 165 -15.52 12.35 -0.95
N ARG A 166 -15.00 11.47 -0.08
CA ARG A 166 -14.03 11.87 0.96
C ARG A 166 -12.66 12.19 0.38
N SER A 167 -12.24 11.51 -0.68
CA SER A 167 -11.05 11.87 -1.44
C SER A 167 -11.11 13.31 -1.97
N ALA A 168 -12.28 13.75 -2.37
CA ALA A 168 -12.52 15.11 -2.85
C ALA A 168 -12.66 16.15 -1.72
N SER A 169 -13.23 15.76 -0.56
CA SER A 169 -13.60 16.71 0.52
C SER A 169 -12.47 17.00 1.52
N THR A 170 -11.48 16.12 1.68
CA THR A 170 -10.34 16.34 2.59
C THR A 170 -9.25 17.22 1.98
N ALA A 171 -9.49 17.77 0.80
CA ALA A 171 -8.59 18.69 0.14
C ALA A 171 -8.78 20.13 0.65
N PRO A 172 -7.79 20.76 1.27
CA PRO A 172 -7.84 22.21 1.43
C PRO A 172 -7.91 22.84 0.03
N ARG A 173 -8.86 23.74 -0.16
CA ARG A 173 -8.95 24.60 -1.34
C ARG A 173 -7.85 25.64 -1.25
N SER A 174 -6.61 25.28 -1.57
CA SER A 174 -5.53 26.21 -1.75
C SER A 174 -5.08 26.19 -3.21
N SER A 175 -4.87 27.37 -3.76
CA SER A 175 -4.57 27.67 -5.16
C SER A 175 -3.13 27.35 -5.57
N SER A 176 -2.56 26.25 -5.12
CA SER A 176 -1.33 25.70 -5.66
C SER A 176 -1.59 24.30 -6.18
N THR A 177 -1.34 24.11 -7.46
CA THR A 177 -1.50 22.83 -8.17
C THR A 177 -0.53 21.78 -7.60
N ARG A 178 -0.85 21.22 -6.42
CA ARG A 178 -0.16 20.04 -5.90
C ARG A 178 -0.88 18.83 -6.43
N GLN A 179 -0.19 18.04 -7.23
CA GLN A 179 -0.72 16.80 -7.79
C GLN A 179 -1.10 15.86 -6.65
N ARG A 180 -2.28 15.24 -6.75
CA ARG A 180 -2.70 14.16 -5.86
C ARG A 180 -2.56 12.86 -6.61
N LEU A 181 -1.81 11.95 -6.05
CA LEU A 181 -1.74 10.58 -6.54
C LEU A 181 -2.69 9.73 -5.69
N THR A 182 -3.66 9.12 -6.33
CA THR A 182 -4.48 8.06 -5.73
C THR A 182 -3.97 6.74 -6.26
N VAL A 183 -3.60 5.85 -5.37
CA VAL A 183 -3.12 4.52 -5.73
C VAL A 183 -4.16 3.51 -5.27
N ALA A 184 -4.66 2.73 -6.22
CA ALA A 184 -5.69 1.71 -6.00
C ALA A 184 -5.10 0.32 -5.99
#